data_62c34c23d6f1ae53306b8ff8f807e5ba
#
_entry.id   62c34c23d6f1ae53306b8ff8f807e5ba
#
_cell.length_a   1.000
_cell.length_b   1.000
_cell.length_c   1.000
_cell.angle_alpha   90.00
_cell.angle_beta   90.00
_cell.angle_gamma   90.00
#
_symmetry.space_group_name_H-M   'P 1'
#
loop_
_entity.id
_entity.type
_entity.pdbx_description
1 polymer ?
#
loop_
_entity_poly.entity_id
_entity_poly.type
_entity_poly.pdbx_seq_one_letter_code
_entity_poly.pdbx_strand_id
1 'polypeptide(L)'
;MVLGHNERMSRQPRWPVAAGLIAGVALDALIGDPRRGHPVAAFGRAAAALEARDYADSRRRGAAHAAACVLAVAAPAAALHRRTRGRPPWQAITVATAVWAVTGARSLHFEAERACSSLRRRDLAAARAVLPSLCGRDPATLDSAGMARAVVESVAENTSDAVVAPLFWGAVAGIPGLVAYRTVNTLDAMVGYRSARYLRFGWAAARMDDVANWIPARVTAALTAACAPLVTRTSPVSVLNVVRRDGGRHPSPNAGRCEAAFAAALGVRLGGTNVYGGVTETRPDLGDGRAPEPEDIRRAVLLSRAVTVSATALAVLAVLAGDWRLYRRMKKPTTKTISATMATHHSRCSANPAPNRARMTSRARSKSNIVGLLLKPDWLTSTPGGFVKHLE
;
A
#
# COMPACT_ATOMS: atom_id res chain seq x y z
N MET A 1 48.02 -11.61 -18.97
CA MET A 1 47.83 -10.82 -17.75
C MET A 1 46.74 -9.77 -17.99
N VAL A 2 45.48 -10.18 -18.20
CA VAL A 2 44.27 -9.31 -18.24
C VAL A 2 43.08 -10.19 -17.90
N LEU A 3 42.86 -10.46 -16.63
CA LEU A 3 41.60 -11.01 -16.11
C LEU A 3 41.49 -10.53 -14.66
N GLY A 4 40.82 -9.41 -14.41
CA GLY A 4 40.68 -8.92 -13.05
C GLY A 4 39.92 -7.58 -12.90
N HIS A 5 39.14 -7.17 -13.89
CA HIS A 5 38.52 -5.82 -13.80
C HIS A 5 36.98 -5.81 -13.76
N ASN A 6 36.30 -6.95 -13.64
CA ASN A 6 34.84 -6.98 -13.80
C ASN A 6 34.02 -7.53 -12.62
N GLU A 7 34.56 -7.65 -11.42
CA GLU A 7 33.79 -8.15 -10.26
C GLU A 7 33.60 -7.16 -9.09
N ARG A 8 33.97 -5.91 -9.26
CA ARG A 8 33.58 -4.86 -8.30
C ARG A 8 32.38 -4.06 -8.80
N MET A 9 31.29 -4.70 -9.09
CA MET A 9 30.01 -3.99 -8.93
C MET A 9 29.83 -3.77 -7.42
N SER A 10 30.39 -2.67 -6.91
CA SER A 10 30.29 -2.21 -5.54
C SER A 10 28.80 -2.10 -5.21
N ARG A 11 28.30 -3.09 -4.48
CA ARG A 11 26.90 -3.14 -4.03
C ARG A 11 26.71 -2.00 -3.07
N GLN A 12 25.95 -1.02 -3.48
CA GLN A 12 25.73 0.22 -2.74
C GLN A 12 24.86 -0.04 -1.52
N PRO A 13 25.20 0.54 -0.39
CA PRO A 13 24.46 0.39 0.86
C PRO A 13 23.04 0.93 0.69
N ARG A 14 22.04 0.27 1.27
CA ARG A 14 20.64 0.69 1.21
C ARG A 14 20.25 1.64 2.34
N TRP A 15 21.15 1.90 3.30
CA TRP A 15 20.87 2.85 4.37
C TRP A 15 20.42 4.24 3.90
N PRO A 16 20.85 4.78 2.72
CA PRO A 16 20.35 6.08 2.28
C PRO A 16 18.86 6.05 1.93
N VAL A 17 18.38 4.91 1.41
CA VAL A 17 16.93 4.72 1.17
C VAL A 17 16.20 4.67 2.50
N ALA A 18 16.70 3.91 3.48
CA ALA A 18 16.11 3.83 4.82
C ALA A 18 16.07 5.21 5.50
N ALA A 19 17.18 5.96 5.45
CA ALA A 19 17.24 7.34 5.97
C ALA A 19 16.25 8.27 5.26
N GLY A 20 16.13 8.14 3.93
CA GLY A 20 15.18 8.90 3.13
C GLY A 20 13.72 8.59 3.46
N LEU A 21 13.38 7.32 3.72
CA LEU A 21 12.02 6.94 4.16
C LEU A 21 11.68 7.60 5.50
N ILE A 22 12.59 7.54 6.48
CA ILE A 22 12.38 8.18 7.80
C ILE A 22 12.25 9.69 7.64
N ALA A 23 13.18 10.32 6.93
CA ALA A 23 13.21 11.77 6.76
C ALA A 23 11.95 12.27 6.01
N GLY A 24 11.48 11.54 5.00
CA GLY A 24 10.28 11.91 4.24
C GLY A 24 9.01 11.86 5.08
N VAL A 25 8.84 10.81 5.90
CA VAL A 25 7.71 10.73 6.86
C VAL A 25 7.81 11.82 7.93
N ALA A 26 9.02 12.12 8.41
CA ALA A 26 9.22 13.22 9.35
C ALA A 26 8.89 14.59 8.71
N LEU A 27 9.27 14.81 7.45
CA LEU A 27 8.90 16.02 6.71
C LEU A 27 7.37 16.15 6.55
N ASP A 28 6.67 15.06 6.17
CA ASP A 28 5.20 15.06 6.12
C ASP A 28 4.62 15.43 7.50
N ALA A 29 5.10 14.82 8.58
CA ALA A 29 4.61 15.08 9.93
C ALA A 29 4.87 16.52 10.40
N LEU A 30 5.98 17.15 10.00
CA LEU A 30 6.39 18.48 10.45
C LEU A 30 5.83 19.60 9.57
N ILE A 31 5.90 19.44 8.25
CA ILE A 31 5.55 20.49 7.29
C ILE A 31 4.17 20.25 6.70
N GLY A 32 3.80 18.96 6.44
CA GLY A 32 2.57 18.58 5.74
C GLY A 32 2.60 18.93 4.26
N ASP A 33 1.42 18.90 3.64
CA ASP A 33 1.26 19.17 2.22
C ASP A 33 1.37 20.66 1.92
N PRO A 34 2.04 21.06 0.84
CA PRO A 34 2.09 22.44 0.43
C PRO A 34 0.69 22.90 -0.03
N ARG A 35 0.24 24.03 0.52
CA ARG A 35 -1.09 24.61 0.18
C ARG A 35 -1.22 25.01 -1.29
N ARG A 36 -0.12 25.27 -1.98
CA ARG A 36 -0.06 25.62 -3.40
C ARG A 36 1.04 24.81 -4.08
N GLY A 37 0.80 24.39 -5.33
CA GLY A 37 1.82 23.67 -6.12
C GLY A 37 2.05 22.22 -5.69
N HIS A 38 1.08 21.56 -5.02
CA HIS A 38 1.22 20.17 -4.61
C HIS A 38 1.49 19.27 -5.82
N PRO A 39 2.56 18.42 -5.80
CA PRO A 39 2.94 17.61 -6.95
C PRO A 39 1.84 16.67 -7.45
N VAL A 40 1.10 16.03 -6.53
CA VAL A 40 -0.02 15.13 -6.86
C VAL A 40 -1.16 15.89 -7.52
N ALA A 41 -1.50 17.09 -7.03
CA ALA A 41 -2.53 17.93 -7.67
C ALA A 41 -2.08 18.43 -9.05
N ALA A 42 -0.80 18.77 -9.23
CA ALA A 42 -0.25 19.12 -10.53
C ALA A 42 -0.34 17.94 -11.52
N PHE A 43 0.00 16.74 -11.07
CA PHE A 43 -0.19 15.50 -11.82
C PHE A 43 -1.67 15.29 -12.19
N GLY A 44 -2.60 15.44 -11.22
CA GLY A 44 -4.04 15.28 -11.46
C GLY A 44 -4.55 16.21 -12.56
N ARG A 45 -4.14 17.49 -12.54
CA ARG A 45 -4.48 18.45 -13.61
C ARG A 45 -3.92 18.04 -14.98
N ALA A 46 -2.68 17.55 -15.02
CA ALA A 46 -2.08 17.06 -16.26
C ALA A 46 -2.78 15.82 -16.80
N ALA A 47 -3.15 14.88 -15.93
CA ALA A 47 -3.89 13.67 -16.27
C ALA A 47 -5.31 14.03 -16.81
N ALA A 48 -6.01 14.96 -16.16
CA ALA A 48 -7.32 15.45 -16.63
C ALA A 48 -7.21 16.15 -18.01
N ALA A 49 -6.18 16.94 -18.22
CA ALA A 49 -5.93 17.58 -19.53
C ALA A 49 -5.62 16.55 -20.63
N LEU A 50 -4.92 15.46 -20.29
CA LEU A 50 -4.69 14.34 -21.21
C LEU A 50 -5.99 13.57 -21.46
N GLU A 51 -6.77 13.26 -20.40
CA GLU A 51 -8.07 12.61 -20.53
C GLU A 51 -9.00 13.37 -21.48
N ALA A 52 -9.06 14.70 -21.35
CA ALA A 52 -9.91 15.52 -22.21
C ALA A 52 -9.57 15.39 -23.73
N ARG A 53 -8.35 14.98 -24.06
CA ARG A 53 -7.89 14.78 -25.44
C ARG A 53 -8.07 13.35 -25.94
N ASP A 54 -7.84 12.36 -25.09
CA ASP A 54 -7.76 10.95 -25.48
C ASP A 54 -8.95 10.09 -25.00
N TYR A 55 -9.91 10.72 -24.30
CA TYR A 55 -11.08 10.01 -23.81
C TYR A 55 -11.87 9.33 -24.93
N ALA A 56 -12.17 8.07 -24.73
CA ALA A 56 -13.16 7.32 -25.50
C ALA A 56 -13.77 6.26 -24.58
N ASP A 57 -15.03 5.88 -24.78
CA ASP A 57 -15.67 4.79 -24.04
C ASP A 57 -15.07 3.43 -24.43
N SER A 58 -13.82 3.20 -24.05
CA SER A 58 -13.03 2.05 -24.45
C SER A 58 -12.02 1.64 -23.36
N ARG A 59 -12.01 0.37 -23.00
CA ARG A 59 -11.00 -0.20 -22.08
C ARG A 59 -9.57 -0.02 -22.62
N ARG A 60 -9.37 -0.16 -23.94
CA ARG A 60 -8.03 -0.01 -24.56
C ARG A 60 -7.53 1.43 -24.45
N ARG A 61 -8.38 2.41 -24.69
CA ARG A 61 -8.01 3.84 -24.53
C ARG A 61 -7.71 4.16 -23.07
N GLY A 62 -8.55 3.73 -22.15
CA GLY A 62 -8.29 3.91 -20.71
C GLY A 62 -7.01 3.23 -20.23
N ALA A 63 -6.72 2.02 -20.70
CA ALA A 63 -5.45 1.34 -20.38
C ALA A 63 -4.24 2.09 -20.96
N ALA A 64 -4.33 2.61 -22.19
CA ALA A 64 -3.27 3.42 -22.81
C ALA A 64 -3.06 4.72 -22.03
N HIS A 65 -4.15 5.41 -21.64
CA HIS A 65 -4.09 6.61 -20.79
C HIS A 65 -3.40 6.33 -19.46
N ALA A 66 -3.83 5.29 -18.73
CA ALA A 66 -3.23 4.92 -17.45
C ALA A 66 -1.74 4.56 -17.60
N ALA A 67 -1.38 3.79 -18.64
CA ALA A 67 0.02 3.44 -18.92
C ALA A 67 0.86 4.67 -19.25
N ALA A 68 0.35 5.59 -20.08
CA ALA A 68 1.03 6.83 -20.43
C ALA A 68 1.30 7.69 -19.19
N CYS A 69 0.29 7.89 -18.34
CA CYS A 69 0.41 8.63 -17.08
C CYS A 69 1.45 8.01 -16.13
N VAL A 70 1.40 6.68 -15.93
CA VAL A 70 2.35 5.98 -15.06
C VAL A 70 3.77 6.07 -15.63
N LEU A 71 3.96 5.85 -16.92
CA LEU A 71 5.27 5.93 -17.56
C LEU A 71 5.85 7.34 -17.54
N ALA A 72 5.02 8.37 -17.76
CA ALA A 72 5.45 9.77 -17.72
C ALA A 72 6.04 10.19 -16.37
N VAL A 73 5.58 9.58 -15.27
CA VAL A 73 6.10 9.86 -13.91
C VAL A 73 7.17 8.86 -13.49
N ALA A 74 6.97 7.57 -13.74
CA ALA A 74 7.88 6.53 -13.28
C ALA A 74 9.22 6.52 -14.06
N ALA A 75 9.23 6.85 -15.34
CA ALA A 75 10.48 6.84 -16.14
C ALA A 75 11.49 7.92 -15.69
N PRO A 76 11.12 9.21 -15.53
CA PRO A 76 12.04 10.21 -14.99
C PRO A 76 12.43 9.91 -13.55
N ALA A 77 11.52 9.38 -12.72
CA ALA A 77 11.84 8.94 -11.35
C ALA A 77 12.87 7.79 -11.34
N ALA A 78 12.77 6.84 -12.27
CA ALA A 78 13.75 5.78 -12.44
C ALA A 78 15.12 6.32 -12.91
N ALA A 79 15.12 7.31 -13.79
CA ALA A 79 16.36 7.96 -14.22
C ALA A 79 17.03 8.71 -13.05
N LEU A 80 16.24 9.46 -12.27
CA LEU A 80 16.72 10.14 -11.05
C LEU A 80 17.24 9.13 -10.01
N HIS A 81 16.51 8.06 -9.76
CA HIS A 81 16.92 7.00 -8.85
C HIS A 81 18.26 6.36 -9.28
N ARG A 82 18.45 6.11 -10.58
CA ARG A 82 19.73 5.61 -11.11
C ARG A 82 20.89 6.61 -10.95
N ARG A 83 20.64 7.89 -11.24
CA ARG A 83 21.64 8.95 -11.13
C ARG A 83 22.12 9.22 -9.69
N THR A 84 21.24 9.01 -8.72
CA THR A 84 21.54 9.22 -7.29
C THR A 84 22.13 7.97 -6.63
N ARG A 85 22.05 6.81 -7.27
CA ARG A 85 22.74 5.58 -6.81
C ARG A 85 24.25 5.84 -6.70
N GLY A 86 24.84 5.45 -5.55
CA GLY A 86 26.25 5.68 -5.27
C GLY A 86 26.61 7.07 -4.75
N ARG A 87 25.60 7.92 -4.57
CA ARG A 87 25.74 9.23 -3.95
C ARG A 87 24.84 9.29 -2.73
N PRO A 88 25.26 8.73 -1.56
CA PRO A 88 24.39 8.50 -0.41
C PRO A 88 23.56 9.71 0.03
N PRO A 89 24.11 10.94 0.18
CA PRO A 89 23.32 12.10 0.60
C PRO A 89 22.25 12.45 -0.43
N TRP A 90 22.57 12.45 -1.72
CA TRP A 90 21.60 12.75 -2.78
C TRP A 90 20.50 11.70 -2.89
N GLN A 91 20.85 10.43 -2.67
CA GLN A 91 19.86 9.34 -2.65
C GLN A 91 18.91 9.50 -1.46
N ALA A 92 19.41 9.82 -0.26
CA ALA A 92 18.57 10.05 0.90
C ALA A 92 17.65 11.27 0.70
N ILE A 93 18.18 12.39 0.20
CA ILE A 93 17.41 13.61 -0.08
C ILE A 93 16.30 13.33 -1.12
N THR A 94 16.62 12.68 -2.23
CA THR A 94 15.63 12.43 -3.29
C THR A 94 14.55 11.45 -2.84
N VAL A 95 14.88 10.43 -2.04
CA VAL A 95 13.89 9.54 -1.43
C VAL A 95 13.03 10.30 -0.43
N ALA A 96 13.63 11.12 0.45
CA ALA A 96 12.89 11.92 1.43
C ALA A 96 11.89 12.87 0.77
N THR A 97 12.34 13.60 -0.25
CA THR A 97 11.48 14.50 -1.04
C THR A 97 10.34 13.74 -1.72
N ALA A 98 10.63 12.57 -2.32
CA ALA A 98 9.61 11.76 -2.98
C ALA A 98 8.58 11.21 -1.98
N VAL A 99 9.01 10.73 -0.81
CA VAL A 99 8.12 10.26 0.26
C VAL A 99 7.23 11.41 0.72
N TRP A 100 7.81 12.55 1.09
CA TRP A 100 7.06 13.74 1.50
C TRP A 100 6.02 14.17 0.46
N ALA A 101 6.40 14.19 -0.83
CA ALA A 101 5.52 14.63 -1.91
C ALA A 101 4.32 13.70 -2.19
N VAL A 102 4.37 12.44 -1.74
CA VAL A 102 3.32 11.45 -2.04
C VAL A 102 2.57 10.94 -0.81
N THR A 103 3.13 11.09 0.40
CA THR A 103 2.41 10.81 1.65
C THR A 103 1.50 11.96 2.00
N GLY A 104 0.50 11.73 2.82
CA GLY A 104 -0.48 12.75 3.22
C GLY A 104 -1.04 12.47 4.62
N ALA A 105 -0.23 11.90 5.52
CA ALA A 105 -0.68 11.53 6.86
C ALA A 105 -1.09 12.76 7.66
N ARG A 106 -0.27 13.84 7.61
CA ARG A 106 -0.57 15.06 8.35
C ARG A 106 -1.87 15.71 7.91
N SER A 107 -2.07 15.87 6.61
CA SER A 107 -3.30 16.47 6.06
C SER A 107 -4.53 15.65 6.38
N LEU A 108 -4.44 14.32 6.26
CA LEU A 108 -5.49 13.40 6.67
C LEU A 108 -5.87 13.59 8.15
N HIS A 109 -4.87 13.57 9.03
CA HIS A 109 -5.10 13.72 10.47
C HIS A 109 -5.66 15.08 10.81
N PHE A 110 -5.16 16.15 10.18
CA PHE A 110 -5.62 17.51 10.40
C PHE A 110 -7.09 17.69 10.00
N GLU A 111 -7.50 17.21 8.82
CA GLU A 111 -8.90 17.30 8.37
C GLU A 111 -9.82 16.42 9.23
N ALA A 112 -9.39 15.23 9.65
CA ALA A 112 -10.14 14.39 10.56
C ALA A 112 -10.33 15.06 11.94
N GLU A 113 -9.28 15.68 12.49
CA GLU A 113 -9.36 16.44 13.77
C GLU A 113 -10.25 17.68 13.66
N ARG A 114 -10.25 18.37 12.51
CA ARG A 114 -11.18 19.47 12.23
C ARG A 114 -12.64 19.00 12.27
N ALA A 115 -12.95 17.90 11.57
CA ALA A 115 -14.27 17.30 11.58
C ALA A 115 -14.69 16.89 13.00
N CYS A 116 -13.80 16.21 13.75
CA CYS A 116 -14.01 15.84 15.15
C CYS A 116 -14.33 17.06 16.02
N SER A 117 -13.54 18.13 15.90
CA SER A 117 -13.73 19.36 16.66
C SER A 117 -15.08 20.02 16.38
N SER A 118 -15.51 20.08 15.12
CA SER A 118 -16.81 20.64 14.72
C SER A 118 -17.97 19.81 15.26
N LEU A 119 -17.89 18.47 15.14
CA LEU A 119 -18.92 17.56 15.67
C LEU A 119 -19.05 17.65 17.20
N ARG A 120 -17.94 17.76 17.92
CA ARG A 120 -17.95 17.94 19.39
C ARG A 120 -18.60 19.25 19.83
N ARG A 121 -18.44 20.30 19.05
CA ARG A 121 -19.13 21.61 19.29
C ARG A 121 -20.56 21.59 18.79
N ARG A 122 -21.07 20.49 18.24
CA ARG A 122 -22.39 20.36 17.60
C ARG A 122 -22.59 21.32 16.42
N ASP A 123 -21.47 21.76 15.83
CA ASP A 123 -21.49 22.60 14.61
C ASP A 123 -21.49 21.66 13.38
N LEU A 124 -22.70 21.21 13.04
CA LEU A 124 -22.90 20.30 11.92
C LEU A 124 -22.61 20.98 10.57
N ALA A 125 -22.77 22.29 10.46
CA ALA A 125 -22.48 23.04 9.24
C ALA A 125 -20.98 23.06 8.97
N ALA A 126 -20.17 23.40 9.98
CA ALA A 126 -18.71 23.31 9.86
C ALA A 126 -18.21 21.87 9.62
N ALA A 127 -18.83 20.87 10.27
CA ALA A 127 -18.47 19.47 10.04
C ALA A 127 -18.75 19.05 8.59
N ARG A 128 -19.92 19.42 8.03
CA ARG A 128 -20.26 19.15 6.62
C ARG A 128 -19.30 19.82 5.64
N ALA A 129 -18.83 21.03 5.94
CA ALA A 129 -17.86 21.73 5.10
C ALA A 129 -16.48 21.05 5.02
N VAL A 130 -16.11 20.25 6.03
CA VAL A 130 -14.84 19.49 6.05
C VAL A 130 -14.95 18.16 5.31
N LEU A 131 -16.11 17.48 5.31
CA LEU A 131 -16.27 16.14 4.77
C LEU A 131 -15.76 15.96 3.32
N PRO A 132 -15.99 16.90 2.39
CA PRO A 132 -15.52 16.76 1.00
C PRO A 132 -13.99 16.61 0.87
N SER A 133 -13.21 17.09 1.85
CA SER A 133 -11.77 16.89 1.88
C SER A 133 -11.34 15.46 2.29
N LEU A 134 -12.26 14.67 2.84
CA LEU A 134 -12.02 13.34 3.37
C LEU A 134 -12.70 12.24 2.55
N CYS A 135 -13.92 12.48 2.07
CA CYS A 135 -14.69 11.49 1.32
C CYS A 135 -15.67 12.15 0.37
N GLY A 136 -16.07 11.41 -0.69
CA GLY A 136 -17.01 11.90 -1.71
C GLY A 136 -18.49 11.64 -1.39
N ARG A 137 -18.86 11.43 -0.12
CA ARG A 137 -20.28 11.27 0.28
C ARG A 137 -20.98 12.62 0.30
N ASP A 138 -22.28 12.60 0.04
CA ASP A 138 -23.10 13.81 0.20
C ASP A 138 -23.22 14.17 1.69
N PRO A 139 -22.59 15.28 2.13
CA PRO A 139 -22.60 15.66 3.53
C PRO A 139 -23.99 16.06 4.04
N ALA A 140 -24.90 16.50 3.16
CA ALA A 140 -26.22 16.98 3.52
C ALA A 140 -27.12 15.87 4.08
N THR A 141 -26.87 14.62 3.66
CA THR A 141 -27.65 13.45 4.06
C THR A 141 -27.20 12.81 5.38
N LEU A 142 -26.10 13.31 5.98
CA LEU A 142 -25.49 12.69 7.15
C LEU A 142 -25.84 13.42 8.44
N ASP A 143 -26.21 12.65 9.46
CA ASP A 143 -26.25 13.08 10.85
C ASP A 143 -24.85 13.04 11.50
N SER A 144 -24.75 13.37 12.78
CA SER A 144 -23.48 13.39 13.50
C SER A 144 -22.79 12.03 13.51
N ALA A 145 -23.52 10.94 13.72
CA ALA A 145 -22.96 9.59 13.73
C ALA A 145 -22.53 9.14 12.33
N GLY A 146 -23.33 9.47 11.30
CA GLY A 146 -22.99 9.22 9.89
C GLY A 146 -21.74 9.98 9.46
N MET A 147 -21.58 11.24 9.89
CA MET A 147 -20.36 12.02 9.63
C MET A 147 -19.15 11.43 10.37
N ALA A 148 -19.29 11.05 11.65
CA ALA A 148 -18.20 10.39 12.40
C ALA A 148 -17.78 9.08 11.74
N ARG A 149 -18.75 8.26 11.29
CA ARG A 149 -18.51 7.04 10.52
C ARG A 149 -17.72 7.32 9.24
N ALA A 150 -18.16 8.28 8.45
CA ALA A 150 -17.51 8.67 7.19
C ALA A 150 -16.05 9.08 7.40
N VAL A 151 -15.76 9.85 8.45
CA VAL A 151 -14.40 10.26 8.80
C VAL A 151 -13.55 9.07 9.25
N VAL A 152 -14.08 8.20 10.11
CA VAL A 152 -13.32 7.00 10.58
C VAL A 152 -12.99 6.07 9.42
N GLU A 153 -13.93 5.81 8.50
CA GLU A 153 -13.71 5.03 7.29
C GLU A 153 -12.64 5.67 6.40
N SER A 154 -12.71 6.97 6.18
CA SER A 154 -11.68 7.70 5.42
C SER A 154 -10.31 7.63 6.07
N VAL A 155 -10.20 7.75 7.39
CA VAL A 155 -8.92 7.58 8.12
C VAL A 155 -8.39 6.17 7.94
N ALA A 156 -9.24 5.14 8.06
CA ALA A 156 -8.84 3.75 7.92
C ALA A 156 -8.28 3.45 6.51
N GLU A 157 -9.00 3.83 5.46
CA GLU A 157 -8.62 3.63 4.07
C GLU A 157 -7.35 4.42 3.73
N ASN A 158 -7.33 5.72 4.05
CA ASN A 158 -6.19 6.58 3.71
C ASN A 158 -4.94 6.31 4.54
N THR A 159 -5.04 5.67 5.70
CA THR A 159 -3.85 5.12 6.40
C THR A 159 -3.14 4.09 5.52
N SER A 160 -3.88 3.27 4.75
CA SER A 160 -3.27 2.41 3.74
C SER A 160 -2.75 3.20 2.55
N ASP A 161 -3.62 3.97 1.91
CA ASP A 161 -3.38 4.53 0.58
C ASP A 161 -2.40 5.71 0.57
N ALA A 162 -2.44 6.55 1.60
CA ALA A 162 -1.59 7.73 1.68
C ALA A 162 -0.30 7.50 2.49
N VAL A 163 -0.16 6.34 3.18
CA VAL A 163 1.02 6.09 4.03
C VAL A 163 1.62 4.71 3.80
N VAL A 164 0.89 3.63 4.14
CA VAL A 164 1.48 2.28 4.16
C VAL A 164 1.88 1.82 2.76
N ALA A 165 1.02 2.06 1.78
CA ALA A 165 1.28 1.63 0.41
C ALA A 165 2.41 2.43 -0.28
N PRO A 166 2.50 3.77 -0.16
CA PRO A 166 3.69 4.50 -0.59
C PRO A 166 4.98 3.98 0.04
N LEU A 167 5.00 3.77 1.35
CA LEU A 167 6.18 3.24 2.05
C LEU A 167 6.55 1.82 1.60
N PHE A 168 5.55 0.96 1.41
CA PHE A 168 5.74 -0.39 0.88
C PHE A 168 6.41 -0.35 -0.51
N TRP A 169 5.85 0.41 -1.44
CA TRP A 169 6.39 0.50 -2.80
C TRP A 169 7.73 1.23 -2.86
N GLY A 170 7.94 2.21 -1.96
CA GLY A 170 9.23 2.85 -1.76
C GLY A 170 10.32 1.89 -1.27
N ALA A 171 9.98 0.99 -0.35
CA ALA A 171 10.89 -0.04 0.14
C ALA A 171 11.20 -1.12 -0.91
N VAL A 172 10.22 -1.53 -1.70
CA VAL A 172 10.33 -2.60 -2.71
C VAL A 172 11.04 -2.12 -3.98
N ALA A 173 10.62 -0.98 -4.53
CA ALA A 173 11.04 -0.50 -5.84
C ALA A 173 11.67 0.92 -5.83
N GLY A 174 11.92 1.50 -4.65
CA GLY A 174 12.50 2.83 -4.51
C GLY A 174 11.59 3.95 -5.03
N ILE A 175 12.19 5.08 -5.43
CA ILE A 175 11.46 6.25 -5.92
C ILE A 175 10.49 5.89 -7.06
N PRO A 176 10.87 5.10 -8.09
CA PRO A 176 9.96 4.75 -9.17
C PRO A 176 8.70 4.02 -8.70
N GLY A 177 8.85 3.07 -7.78
CA GLY A 177 7.72 2.32 -7.22
C GLY A 177 6.77 3.21 -6.43
N LEU A 178 7.34 4.09 -5.61
CA LEU A 178 6.62 5.02 -4.78
C LEU A 178 5.77 5.99 -5.61
N VAL A 179 6.34 6.62 -6.63
CA VAL A 179 5.59 7.57 -7.48
C VAL A 179 4.64 6.87 -8.45
N ALA A 180 4.99 5.69 -8.97
CA ALA A 180 4.09 4.88 -9.79
C ALA A 180 2.84 4.48 -9.02
N TYR A 181 3.02 4.00 -7.78
CA TYR A 181 1.88 3.70 -6.90
C TYR A 181 0.97 4.92 -6.72
N ARG A 182 1.55 6.08 -6.32
CA ARG A 182 0.74 7.29 -6.11
C ARG A 182 0.02 7.75 -7.38
N THR A 183 0.67 7.58 -8.54
CA THR A 183 0.04 7.86 -9.84
C THR A 183 -1.16 6.97 -10.08
N VAL A 184 -1.04 5.66 -9.87
CA VAL A 184 -2.14 4.68 -10.02
C VAL A 184 -3.28 5.01 -9.06
N ASN A 185 -3.00 5.25 -7.79
CA ASN A 185 -3.99 5.60 -6.78
C ASN A 185 -4.71 6.93 -7.12
N THR A 186 -3.99 7.91 -7.66
CA THR A 186 -4.59 9.18 -8.10
C THR A 186 -5.49 8.98 -9.33
N LEU A 187 -5.06 8.17 -10.30
CA LEU A 187 -5.88 7.86 -11.49
C LEU A 187 -7.15 7.11 -11.12
N ASP A 188 -7.08 6.14 -10.19
CA ASP A 188 -8.28 5.46 -9.69
C ASP A 188 -9.24 6.46 -9.04
N ALA A 189 -8.73 7.36 -8.20
CA ALA A 189 -9.54 8.41 -7.59
C ALA A 189 -10.16 9.39 -8.61
N MET A 190 -9.59 9.56 -9.81
CA MET A 190 -10.11 10.46 -10.85
C MET A 190 -11.08 9.76 -11.81
N VAL A 191 -10.78 8.54 -12.23
CA VAL A 191 -11.51 7.87 -13.32
C VAL A 191 -11.97 6.45 -12.98
N GLY A 192 -11.65 5.91 -11.79
CA GLY A 192 -11.96 4.54 -11.40
C GLY A 192 -13.43 4.27 -11.07
N TYR A 193 -14.30 5.28 -11.21
CA TYR A 193 -15.72 5.18 -10.85
C TYR A 193 -16.53 4.27 -11.78
N ARG A 194 -17.59 3.68 -11.24
CA ARG A 194 -18.60 2.94 -12.01
C ARG A 194 -19.67 3.85 -12.59
N SER A 195 -19.32 5.05 -13.02
CA SER A 195 -20.21 5.92 -13.78
C SER A 195 -20.31 5.46 -15.24
N ALA A 196 -21.39 5.86 -15.94
CA ALA A 196 -21.53 5.58 -17.37
C ALA A 196 -20.30 6.04 -18.17
N ARG A 197 -19.72 7.19 -17.79
CA ARG A 197 -18.51 7.74 -18.43
C ARG A 197 -17.27 6.86 -18.22
N TYR A 198 -17.04 6.36 -16.98
CA TYR A 198 -15.75 5.75 -16.62
C TYR A 198 -15.78 4.21 -16.53
N LEU A 199 -16.93 3.57 -16.68
CA LEU A 199 -17.06 2.12 -16.54
C LEU A 199 -16.08 1.33 -17.42
N ARG A 200 -15.79 1.84 -18.62
CA ARG A 200 -14.83 1.22 -19.55
C ARG A 200 -13.48 1.93 -19.50
N PHE A 201 -13.45 3.26 -19.56
CA PHE A 201 -12.23 4.04 -19.58
C PHE A 201 -11.43 3.87 -18.28
N GLY A 202 -12.06 3.99 -17.12
CA GLY A 202 -11.42 3.87 -15.80
C GLY A 202 -11.06 2.45 -15.37
N TRP A 203 -11.52 1.42 -16.11
CA TRP A 203 -11.33 0.01 -15.72
C TRP A 203 -9.87 -0.33 -15.41
N ALA A 204 -8.92 0.14 -16.23
CA ALA A 204 -7.51 -0.19 -16.04
C ALA A 204 -6.93 0.48 -14.79
N ALA A 205 -7.26 1.76 -14.53
CA ALA A 205 -6.83 2.48 -13.33
C ALA A 205 -7.34 1.77 -12.06
N ALA A 206 -8.64 1.43 -12.02
CA ALA A 206 -9.23 0.72 -10.89
C ALA A 206 -8.57 -0.65 -10.64
N ARG A 207 -8.29 -1.43 -11.68
CA ARG A 207 -7.63 -2.73 -11.53
C ARG A 207 -6.17 -2.63 -11.11
N MET A 208 -5.45 -1.62 -11.60
CA MET A 208 -4.07 -1.38 -11.20
C MET A 208 -4.01 -0.98 -9.72
N ASP A 209 -4.95 -0.15 -9.25
CA ASP A 209 -5.04 0.24 -7.84
C ASP A 209 -5.39 -0.95 -6.95
N ASP A 210 -6.39 -1.76 -7.34
CA ASP A 210 -6.76 -3.00 -6.62
C ASP A 210 -5.54 -3.91 -6.41
N VAL A 211 -4.72 -4.11 -7.44
CA VAL A 211 -3.51 -4.95 -7.39
C VAL A 211 -2.41 -4.27 -6.57
N ALA A 212 -2.19 -2.98 -6.77
CA ALA A 212 -1.13 -2.24 -6.08
C ALA A 212 -1.39 -2.14 -4.57
N ASN A 213 -2.65 -2.10 -4.15
CA ASN A 213 -3.07 -2.06 -2.75
C ASN A 213 -3.24 -3.44 -2.10
N TRP A 214 -3.16 -4.54 -2.86
CA TRP A 214 -3.48 -5.87 -2.33
C TRP A 214 -2.60 -6.28 -1.13
N ILE A 215 -1.28 -6.11 -1.21
CA ILE A 215 -0.37 -6.36 -0.08
C ILE A 215 -0.45 -5.23 0.96
N PRO A 216 -0.35 -3.93 0.58
CA PRO A 216 -0.41 -2.83 1.52
C PRO A 216 -1.63 -2.85 2.45
N ALA A 217 -2.83 -3.09 1.94
CA ALA A 217 -4.03 -3.15 2.76
C ALA A 217 -3.99 -4.26 3.82
N ARG A 218 -3.39 -5.39 3.51
CA ARG A 218 -3.19 -6.50 4.46
C ARG A 218 -2.12 -6.18 5.50
N VAL A 219 -1.06 -5.50 5.09
CA VAL A 219 -0.04 -4.97 6.01
C VAL A 219 -0.68 -3.93 6.93
N THR A 220 -1.50 -3.01 6.40
CA THR A 220 -2.25 -2.02 7.19
C THR A 220 -3.13 -2.70 8.22
N ALA A 221 -3.93 -3.69 7.83
CA ALA A 221 -4.79 -4.43 8.76
C ALA A 221 -3.99 -5.16 9.85
N ALA A 222 -2.85 -5.77 9.51
CA ALA A 222 -1.98 -6.45 10.46
C ALA A 222 -1.31 -5.46 11.44
N LEU A 223 -0.84 -4.31 10.94
CA LEU A 223 -0.27 -3.26 11.79
C LEU A 223 -1.33 -2.62 12.69
N THR A 224 -2.56 -2.41 12.17
CA THR A 224 -3.70 -1.95 12.98
C THR A 224 -3.97 -2.91 14.13
N ALA A 225 -4.01 -4.23 13.86
CA ALA A 225 -4.18 -5.23 14.91
C ALA A 225 -3.03 -5.18 15.93
N ALA A 226 -1.79 -5.04 15.49
CA ALA A 226 -0.63 -4.96 16.38
C ALA A 226 -0.63 -3.67 17.24
N CYS A 227 -1.13 -2.55 16.70
CA CYS A 227 -1.19 -1.27 17.39
C CYS A 227 -2.45 -1.10 18.28
N ALA A 228 -3.51 -1.88 18.06
CA ALA A 228 -4.77 -1.77 18.79
C ALA A 228 -4.61 -1.85 20.32
N PRO A 229 -3.79 -2.74 20.91
CA PRO A 229 -3.60 -2.76 22.37
C PRO A 229 -3.06 -1.45 22.95
N LEU A 230 -2.25 -0.73 22.19
CA LEU A 230 -1.61 0.51 22.62
C LEU A 230 -2.59 1.69 22.67
N VAL A 231 -3.61 1.69 21.80
CA VAL A 231 -4.53 2.84 21.60
C VAL A 231 -5.90 2.57 22.21
N THR A 232 -6.42 1.33 22.07
CA THR A 232 -7.80 1.00 22.41
C THR A 232 -7.92 -0.18 23.39
N ARG A 233 -6.80 -0.79 23.77
CA ARG A 233 -6.73 -2.00 24.62
C ARG A 233 -7.41 -3.22 23.98
N THR A 234 -7.71 -3.19 22.70
CA THR A 234 -8.33 -4.30 21.96
C THR A 234 -7.29 -5.35 21.60
N SER A 235 -7.64 -6.64 21.77
CA SER A 235 -6.75 -7.75 21.43
C SER A 235 -6.46 -7.80 19.92
N PRO A 236 -5.19 -8.03 19.50
CA PRO A 236 -4.85 -8.22 18.09
C PRO A 236 -5.63 -9.37 17.44
N VAL A 237 -5.89 -10.45 18.18
CA VAL A 237 -6.63 -11.61 17.69
C VAL A 237 -8.08 -11.24 17.37
N SER A 238 -8.73 -10.45 18.24
CA SER A 238 -10.09 -9.95 17.99
C SER A 238 -10.15 -9.12 16.71
N VAL A 239 -9.18 -8.21 16.50
CA VAL A 239 -9.11 -7.40 15.27
C VAL A 239 -8.95 -8.30 14.05
N LEU A 240 -8.03 -9.25 14.05
CA LEU A 240 -7.79 -10.15 12.93
C LEU A 240 -8.99 -11.06 12.63
N ASN A 241 -9.75 -11.47 13.64
CA ASN A 241 -10.97 -12.26 13.45
C ASN A 241 -12.04 -11.46 12.70
N VAL A 242 -12.25 -10.19 13.04
CA VAL A 242 -13.19 -9.31 12.32
C VAL A 242 -12.69 -9.05 10.89
N VAL A 243 -11.40 -8.79 10.69
CA VAL A 243 -10.81 -8.63 9.34
C VAL A 243 -11.04 -9.87 8.46
N ARG A 244 -10.91 -11.08 9.03
CA ARG A 244 -11.17 -12.34 8.29
C ARG A 244 -12.64 -12.50 7.95
N ARG A 245 -13.53 -12.20 8.88
CA ARG A 245 -14.98 -12.36 8.74
C ARG A 245 -15.58 -11.32 7.78
N ASP A 246 -15.23 -10.03 7.97
CA ASP A 246 -15.92 -8.91 7.35
C ASP A 246 -15.14 -8.25 6.22
N GLY A 247 -13.80 -8.24 6.29
CA GLY A 247 -12.96 -7.47 5.37
C GLY A 247 -13.05 -7.87 3.90
N GLY A 248 -13.60 -9.05 3.59
CA GLY A 248 -13.87 -9.51 2.22
C GLY A 248 -15.27 -9.20 1.72
N ARG A 249 -16.17 -8.66 2.57
CA ARG A 249 -17.56 -8.36 2.23
C ARG A 249 -17.73 -7.00 1.54
N HIS A 250 -16.74 -6.13 1.69
CA HIS A 250 -16.73 -4.80 1.09
C HIS A 250 -16.50 -4.88 -0.44
N PRO A 251 -17.12 -3.96 -1.25
CA PRO A 251 -16.92 -3.91 -2.70
C PRO A 251 -15.47 -3.76 -3.16
N SER A 252 -14.64 -3.04 -2.39
CA SER A 252 -13.19 -2.98 -2.61
C SER A 252 -12.49 -4.14 -1.89
N PRO A 253 -11.61 -4.89 -2.58
CA PRO A 253 -10.87 -6.01 -1.97
C PRO A 253 -9.84 -5.57 -0.94
N ASN A 254 -9.59 -4.27 -0.83
CA ASN A 254 -8.56 -3.63 -0.02
C ASN A 254 -9.13 -2.76 1.10
N ALA A 255 -9.98 -1.77 0.78
CA ALA A 255 -10.56 -0.83 1.74
C ALA A 255 -11.28 -1.54 2.88
N GLY A 256 -12.10 -2.56 2.56
CA GLY A 256 -12.85 -3.31 3.59
C GLY A 256 -11.96 -3.99 4.62
N ARG A 257 -10.72 -4.36 4.29
CA ARG A 257 -9.78 -4.91 5.28
C ARG A 257 -9.24 -3.88 6.24
N CYS A 258 -8.97 -2.68 5.74
CA CYS A 258 -8.53 -1.56 6.55
C CYS A 258 -9.66 -1.07 7.45
N GLU A 259 -10.84 -0.89 6.88
CA GLU A 259 -12.05 -0.46 7.61
C GLU A 259 -12.45 -1.49 8.69
N ALA A 260 -12.49 -2.79 8.36
CA ALA A 260 -12.80 -3.84 9.33
C ALA A 260 -11.78 -3.90 10.48
N ALA A 261 -10.49 -3.64 10.21
CA ALA A 261 -9.46 -3.58 11.23
C ALA A 261 -9.67 -2.40 12.18
N PHE A 262 -9.97 -1.20 11.63
CA PHE A 262 -10.26 -0.02 12.44
C PHE A 262 -11.58 -0.17 13.21
N ALA A 263 -12.64 -0.71 12.57
CA ALA A 263 -13.92 -0.99 13.23
C ALA A 263 -13.72 -1.86 14.48
N ALA A 264 -13.02 -2.98 14.32
CA ALA A 264 -12.74 -3.89 15.42
C ALA A 264 -11.85 -3.26 16.51
N ALA A 265 -10.77 -2.55 16.10
CA ALA A 265 -9.88 -1.90 17.04
C ALA A 265 -10.58 -0.83 17.87
N LEU A 266 -11.50 -0.08 17.28
CA LEU A 266 -12.25 1.01 17.94
C LEU A 266 -13.51 0.52 18.66
N GLY A 267 -13.96 -0.71 18.43
CA GLY A 267 -15.21 -1.23 18.96
C GLY A 267 -16.44 -0.53 18.35
N VAL A 268 -16.37 -0.18 17.06
CA VAL A 268 -17.44 0.48 16.33
C VAL A 268 -17.89 -0.37 15.14
N ARG A 269 -19.02 0.02 14.54
CA ARG A 269 -19.55 -0.56 13.30
C ARG A 269 -19.44 0.46 12.17
N LEU A 270 -18.79 0.06 11.08
CA LEU A 270 -18.62 0.82 9.85
C LEU A 270 -19.45 0.20 8.72
N GLY A 271 -19.52 0.85 7.56
CA GLY A 271 -20.38 0.41 6.46
C GLY A 271 -21.79 1.02 6.52
N GLY A 272 -22.82 0.23 6.16
CA GLY A 272 -24.20 0.71 6.12
C GLY A 272 -24.53 1.55 4.88
N THR A 273 -25.61 2.34 4.94
CA THR A 273 -26.12 3.11 3.81
C THR A 273 -25.41 4.43 3.64
N ASN A 274 -25.01 4.74 2.40
CA ASN A 274 -24.36 5.99 1.99
C ASN A 274 -25.02 6.56 0.74
N VAL A 275 -24.91 7.87 0.53
CA VAL A 275 -25.39 8.56 -0.67
C VAL A 275 -24.21 9.21 -1.39
N TYR A 276 -24.09 8.95 -2.68
CA TYR A 276 -23.07 9.48 -3.58
C TYR A 276 -23.74 10.09 -4.81
N GLY A 277 -23.68 11.41 -4.97
CA GLY A 277 -24.28 12.07 -6.13
C GLY A 277 -25.76 11.74 -6.32
N GLY A 278 -26.53 11.61 -5.22
CA GLY A 278 -27.95 11.23 -5.25
C GLY A 278 -28.24 9.73 -5.38
N VAL A 279 -27.22 8.89 -5.54
CA VAL A 279 -27.38 7.41 -5.60
C VAL A 279 -27.13 6.81 -4.23
N THR A 280 -28.10 6.05 -3.73
CA THR A 280 -27.98 5.31 -2.47
C THR A 280 -27.23 3.99 -2.68
N GLU A 281 -26.14 3.78 -1.94
CA GLU A 281 -25.36 2.55 -1.91
C GLU A 281 -25.37 1.96 -0.50
N THR A 282 -25.80 0.72 -0.35
CA THR A 282 -25.74 0.01 0.92
C THR A 282 -24.53 -0.91 0.93
N ARG A 283 -23.64 -0.71 1.89
CA ARG A 283 -22.44 -1.53 2.12
C ARG A 283 -22.67 -2.46 3.29
N PRO A 284 -22.09 -3.66 3.28
CA PRO A 284 -22.12 -4.55 4.42
C PRO A 284 -21.53 -3.86 5.67
N ASP A 285 -22.11 -4.18 6.82
CA ASP A 285 -21.55 -3.76 8.10
C ASP A 285 -20.22 -4.46 8.35
N LEU A 286 -19.25 -3.69 8.89
CA LEU A 286 -17.91 -4.11 9.25
C LEU A 286 -17.72 -3.89 10.75
N GLY A 287 -17.48 -4.98 11.50
CA GLY A 287 -17.43 -4.97 12.96
C GLY A 287 -18.82 -5.04 13.62
N ASP A 288 -18.83 -5.37 14.91
CA ASP A 288 -20.04 -5.63 15.72
C ASP A 288 -20.31 -4.53 16.75
N GLY A 289 -19.55 -3.45 16.72
CA GLY A 289 -19.61 -2.41 17.73
C GLY A 289 -20.80 -1.44 17.56
N ARG A 290 -20.84 -0.40 18.39
CA ARG A 290 -21.81 0.69 18.30
C ARG A 290 -21.55 1.59 17.08
N ALA A 291 -22.48 2.48 16.80
CA ALA A 291 -22.25 3.55 15.83
C ALA A 291 -21.07 4.43 16.28
N PRO A 292 -20.24 4.94 15.35
CA PRO A 292 -19.14 5.84 15.67
C PRO A 292 -19.63 7.17 16.24
N GLU A 293 -18.88 7.68 17.19
CA GLU A 293 -19.05 8.99 17.81
C GLU A 293 -17.85 9.91 17.46
N PRO A 294 -17.94 11.22 17.66
CA PRO A 294 -16.84 12.15 17.39
C PRO A 294 -15.52 11.78 18.06
N GLU A 295 -15.56 11.18 19.27
CA GLU A 295 -14.36 10.75 19.98
C GLU A 295 -13.64 9.56 19.31
N ASP A 296 -14.36 8.73 18.55
CA ASP A 296 -13.75 7.64 17.79
C ASP A 296 -12.91 8.14 16.61
N ILE A 297 -13.21 9.34 16.09
CA ILE A 297 -12.35 9.99 15.10
C ILE A 297 -10.97 10.25 15.70
N ARG A 298 -10.90 10.78 16.91
CA ARG A 298 -9.63 11.03 17.62
C ARG A 298 -8.85 9.73 17.85
N ARG A 299 -9.56 8.67 18.28
CA ARG A 299 -8.96 7.34 18.45
C ARG A 299 -8.46 6.76 17.12
N ALA A 300 -9.23 6.95 16.03
CA ALA A 300 -8.82 6.55 14.68
C ALA A 300 -7.53 7.27 14.24
N VAL A 301 -7.43 8.58 14.49
CA VAL A 301 -6.23 9.38 14.19
C VAL A 301 -5.02 8.87 15.00
N LEU A 302 -5.19 8.59 16.31
CA LEU A 302 -4.11 8.03 17.13
C LEU A 302 -3.66 6.66 16.63
N LEU A 303 -4.60 5.80 16.24
CA LEU A 303 -4.32 4.49 15.68
C LEU A 303 -3.60 4.60 14.33
N SER A 304 -4.04 5.50 13.47
CA SER A 304 -3.37 5.82 12.19
C SER A 304 -1.94 6.30 12.38
N ARG A 305 -1.68 7.15 13.38
CA ARG A 305 -0.33 7.59 13.75
C ARG A 305 0.55 6.42 14.20
N ALA A 306 0.03 5.54 15.05
CA ALA A 306 0.75 4.35 15.50
C ALA A 306 1.06 3.40 14.32
N VAL A 307 0.11 3.19 13.41
CA VAL A 307 0.31 2.41 12.19
C VAL A 307 1.36 3.07 11.27
N THR A 308 1.34 4.40 11.13
CA THR A 308 2.33 5.15 10.34
C THR A 308 3.76 4.92 10.84
N VAL A 309 3.97 5.04 12.16
CA VAL A 309 5.29 4.78 12.78
C VAL A 309 5.72 3.34 12.55
N SER A 310 4.81 2.40 12.79
CA SER A 310 5.08 0.95 12.64
C SER A 310 5.36 0.57 11.18
N ALA A 311 4.64 1.15 10.22
CA ALA A 311 4.86 0.94 8.79
C ALA A 311 6.21 1.51 8.34
N THR A 312 6.58 2.69 8.85
CA THR A 312 7.90 3.29 8.60
C THR A 312 9.01 2.38 9.11
N ALA A 313 8.91 1.90 10.35
CA ALA A 313 9.88 0.97 10.93
C ALA A 313 9.97 -0.32 10.10
N LEU A 314 8.83 -0.90 9.70
CA LEU A 314 8.79 -2.11 8.89
C LEU A 314 9.44 -1.90 7.51
N ALA A 315 9.17 -0.78 6.84
CA ALA A 315 9.76 -0.44 5.55
C ALA A 315 11.28 -0.26 5.66
N VAL A 316 11.75 0.41 6.69
CA VAL A 316 13.19 0.59 6.99
C VAL A 316 13.87 -0.76 7.23
N LEU A 317 13.28 -1.60 8.09
CA LEU A 317 13.80 -2.94 8.36
C LEU A 317 13.85 -3.82 7.10
N ALA A 318 12.82 -3.77 6.25
CA ALA A 318 12.78 -4.50 4.99
C ALA A 318 13.90 -4.06 4.03
N VAL A 319 14.16 -2.74 3.93
CA VAL A 319 15.26 -2.18 3.13
C VAL A 319 16.61 -2.66 3.65
N LEU A 320 16.85 -2.56 4.96
CA LEU A 320 18.11 -2.96 5.59
C LEU A 320 18.34 -4.48 5.57
N ALA A 321 17.28 -5.28 5.78
CA ALA A 321 17.35 -6.74 5.70
C ALA A 321 17.71 -7.24 4.28
N GLY A 322 17.36 -6.49 3.24
CA GLY A 322 17.80 -6.74 1.88
C GLY A 322 19.33 -6.73 1.72
N ASP A 323 20.03 -5.83 2.41
CA ASP A 323 21.49 -5.78 2.43
C ASP A 323 22.11 -7.00 3.11
N TRP A 324 21.52 -7.42 4.23
CA TRP A 324 22.04 -8.53 5.04
C TRP A 324 21.89 -9.90 4.37
N ARG A 325 20.78 -10.16 3.67
CA ARG A 325 20.58 -11.37 2.89
C ARG A 325 21.59 -11.50 1.74
N LEU A 326 21.91 -10.38 1.10
CA LEU A 326 22.92 -10.31 0.05
C LEU A 326 24.34 -10.55 0.62
N TYR A 327 24.65 -9.98 1.78
CA TYR A 327 25.93 -10.21 2.49
C TYR A 327 26.13 -11.67 2.89
N ARG A 328 25.09 -12.35 3.42
CA ARG A 328 25.17 -13.79 3.76
C ARG A 328 25.36 -14.69 2.54
N ARG A 329 24.74 -14.37 1.40
CA ARG A 329 24.94 -15.13 0.16
C ARG A 329 26.38 -15.05 -0.35
N MET A 330 27.07 -13.94 -0.11
CA MET A 330 28.48 -13.77 -0.52
C MET A 330 29.47 -14.47 0.41
N LYS A 331 29.16 -14.63 1.68
CA LYS A 331 30.02 -15.33 2.66
C LYS A 331 29.86 -16.85 2.65
N LYS A 332 28.93 -17.43 1.90
CA LYS A 332 28.94 -18.88 1.70
C LYS A 332 30.16 -19.22 0.84
N PRO A 333 31.16 -19.95 1.39
CA PRO A 333 32.29 -20.36 0.61
C PRO A 333 31.78 -21.20 -0.57
N THR A 334 32.24 -20.90 -1.76
CA THR A 334 32.07 -21.74 -2.95
C THR A 334 32.83 -23.04 -2.73
N THR A 335 32.22 -23.97 -2.05
CA THR A 335 32.73 -25.33 -1.88
C THR A 335 32.46 -26.12 -3.18
N LYS A 336 32.98 -25.60 -4.27
CA LYS A 336 33.02 -26.30 -5.57
C LYS A 336 34.22 -25.78 -6.34
N THR A 337 35.40 -26.23 -6.03
CA THR A 337 36.55 -26.29 -6.95
C THR A 337 37.82 -26.76 -6.23
N ILE A 338 37.80 -27.89 -5.50
CA ILE A 338 39.00 -28.61 -5.11
C ILE A 338 38.73 -30.13 -5.17
N SER A 339 38.08 -30.64 -6.19
CA SER A 339 37.92 -32.08 -6.39
C SER A 339 38.07 -32.53 -7.84
N ALA A 340 38.73 -31.71 -8.66
CA ALA A 340 38.91 -32.05 -10.08
C ALA A 340 40.38 -32.07 -10.53
N THR A 341 41.37 -32.14 -9.61
CA THR A 341 42.79 -32.15 -10.04
C THR A 341 43.64 -33.27 -9.39
N MET A 342 43.01 -34.32 -8.79
CA MET A 342 43.75 -35.50 -8.30
C MET A 342 43.05 -36.81 -8.62
N ALA A 343 42.63 -37.02 -9.86
CA ALA A 343 42.14 -38.31 -10.33
C ALA A 343 42.52 -38.56 -11.79
N THR A 344 43.81 -38.40 -12.11
CA THR A 344 44.39 -38.98 -13.33
C THR A 344 45.70 -39.62 -12.93
N HIS A 345 45.64 -40.79 -12.35
CA HIS A 345 46.59 -41.88 -12.46
C HIS A 345 46.11 -43.04 -11.56
N HIS A 346 45.39 -43.98 -12.08
CA HIS A 346 45.75 -45.43 -12.07
C HIS A 346 44.71 -46.22 -12.85
N SER A 347 45.26 -46.89 -13.73
CA SER A 347 44.77 -47.81 -14.75
C SER A 347 43.89 -48.96 -14.27
N ARG A 348 42.97 -49.33 -15.16
CA ARG A 348 42.59 -50.66 -15.62
C ARG A 348 42.44 -51.81 -14.61
N CYS A 349 41.21 -52.32 -14.47
CA CYS A 349 40.88 -53.70 -14.92
C CYS A 349 39.38 -54.03 -14.53
N SER A 350 38.69 -54.48 -15.56
CA SER A 350 37.74 -55.60 -15.67
C SER A 350 36.44 -55.68 -14.92
N ALA A 351 35.42 -55.90 -15.75
CA ALA A 351 34.29 -56.84 -15.60
C ALA A 351 32.98 -56.38 -14.92
N ASN A 352 32.01 -56.26 -15.79
CA ASN A 352 30.53 -56.39 -15.63
C ASN A 352 30.14 -57.78 -15.07
N PRO A 353 28.91 -58.14 -14.66
CA PRO A 353 27.63 -57.53 -14.98
C PRO A 353 26.58 -57.45 -13.82
N ALA A 354 25.47 -56.80 -14.16
CA ALA A 354 24.17 -56.62 -13.48
C ALA A 354 23.45 -57.96 -13.04
N PRO A 355 22.18 -58.01 -12.59
CA PRO A 355 21.25 -56.96 -12.05
C PRO A 355 20.53 -57.40 -10.76
N ASN A 356 19.75 -56.57 -10.06
CA ASN A 356 18.33 -56.82 -9.71
C ASN A 356 17.71 -55.79 -8.75
N ARG A 357 16.55 -55.37 -9.16
CA ARG A 357 15.28 -55.03 -8.47
C ARG A 357 15.23 -55.08 -6.93
N ALA A 358 14.70 -54.02 -6.29
CA ALA A 358 13.33 -53.98 -5.74
C ALA A 358 13.11 -52.84 -4.75
N ARG A 359 12.07 -52.08 -5.02
CA ARG A 359 10.94 -51.67 -4.16
C ARG A 359 11.15 -50.92 -2.84
N MET A 360 10.47 -49.74 -2.87
CA MET A 360 9.54 -49.18 -1.86
C MET A 360 10.15 -48.85 -0.47
N THR A 361 9.93 -47.65 0.02
CA THR A 361 8.63 -47.11 0.50
C THR A 361 8.77 -45.62 0.87
N SER A 362 7.70 -44.91 0.65
CA SER A 362 7.38 -43.57 1.03
C SER A 362 7.45 -43.30 2.54
N ARG A 363 7.95 -42.14 2.91
CA ARG A 363 7.38 -41.38 4.08
C ARG A 363 7.56 -39.89 3.84
N ALA A 364 6.50 -39.28 3.35
CA ALA A 364 6.31 -37.85 3.36
C ALA A 364 6.17 -37.35 4.80
N ARG A 365 7.05 -36.47 5.23
CA ARG A 365 6.84 -35.65 6.42
C ARG A 365 6.30 -34.28 5.95
N SER A 366 5.02 -34.09 6.20
CA SER A 366 4.31 -32.83 6.15
C SER A 366 5.05 -31.77 6.97
N LYS A 367 5.59 -30.76 6.31
CA LYS A 367 5.86 -29.46 6.91
C LYS A 367 4.72 -28.54 6.51
N SER A 368 3.85 -28.24 7.43
CA SER A 368 2.77 -27.27 7.30
C SER A 368 3.36 -25.90 6.97
N ASN A 369 3.17 -25.46 5.75
CA ASN A 369 3.50 -24.12 5.29
C ASN A 369 2.36 -23.16 5.68
N ILE A 370 2.59 -22.34 6.70
CA ILE A 370 1.69 -21.24 7.11
C ILE A 370 1.51 -20.19 5.99
N VAL A 371 2.35 -20.19 4.98
CA VAL A 371 2.29 -19.27 3.83
C VAL A 371 1.20 -19.66 2.81
N GLY A 372 0.74 -20.91 2.80
CA GLY A 372 -0.24 -21.40 1.81
C GLY A 372 -1.69 -20.97 2.07
N LEU A 373 -2.03 -20.44 3.27
CA LEU A 373 -3.41 -20.09 3.63
C LEU A 373 -3.81 -18.66 3.24
N LEU A 374 -2.88 -17.83 2.78
CA LEU A 374 -3.13 -16.43 2.40
C LEU A 374 -3.28 -16.21 0.89
N LEU A 375 -3.18 -17.25 0.07
CA LEU A 375 -3.04 -17.13 -1.38
C LEU A 375 -4.13 -17.84 -2.20
N LYS A 376 -5.38 -17.92 -1.76
CA LYS A 376 -6.48 -18.28 -2.66
C LYS A 376 -7.06 -17.02 -3.31
N PRO A 377 -6.98 -16.88 -4.64
CA PRO A 377 -7.51 -15.72 -5.34
C PRO A 377 -8.99 -15.93 -5.74
N ASP A 378 -9.92 -15.68 -4.82
CA ASP A 378 -11.35 -15.69 -5.12
C ASP A 378 -11.85 -14.38 -5.77
N TRP A 379 -10.93 -13.52 -6.22
CA TRP A 379 -11.21 -12.16 -6.68
C TRP A 379 -11.42 -11.98 -8.19
N LEU A 380 -11.34 -13.04 -8.98
CA LEU A 380 -11.54 -12.95 -10.45
C LEU A 380 -12.99 -12.67 -10.86
N THR A 381 -13.95 -12.72 -9.94
CA THR A 381 -15.38 -12.54 -10.22
C THR A 381 -16.05 -11.35 -9.55
N SER A 382 -15.39 -10.66 -8.59
CA SER A 382 -15.98 -9.52 -7.90
C SER A 382 -15.59 -8.18 -8.55
N THR A 383 -16.58 -7.34 -8.72
CA THR A 383 -16.54 -6.02 -9.36
C THR A 383 -15.97 -4.93 -8.44
N PRO A 384 -15.10 -4.03 -8.91
CA PRO A 384 -14.47 -2.99 -8.09
C PRO A 384 -15.38 -1.80 -7.79
N GLY A 385 -15.30 -1.29 -6.56
CA GLY A 385 -15.84 0.01 -6.18
C GLY A 385 -14.70 0.91 -5.70
N GLY A 386 -14.40 1.97 -6.43
CA GLY A 386 -13.41 2.97 -6.05
C GLY A 386 -14.04 4.15 -5.31
N PHE A 387 -13.30 4.78 -4.43
CA PHE A 387 -13.68 5.95 -3.62
C PHE A 387 -13.32 7.26 -4.32
N VAL A 388 -14.18 8.26 -4.14
CA VAL A 388 -13.99 9.64 -4.62
C VAL A 388 -13.07 10.39 -3.67
N LYS A 389 -11.96 10.94 -4.17
CA LYS A 389 -11.28 12.08 -3.59
C LYS A 389 -11.39 13.25 -4.55
N HIS A 390 -12.06 14.31 -4.13
CA HIS A 390 -11.99 15.60 -4.83
C HIS A 390 -10.59 16.19 -4.63
N LEU A 391 -9.88 16.36 -5.75
CA LEU A 391 -8.72 17.23 -5.86
C LEU A 391 -9.21 18.51 -6.56
N GLU A 392 -9.62 19.51 -5.82
CA GLU A 392 -9.63 20.92 -6.21
C GLU A 392 -8.49 21.68 -5.53
#